data_e564afbd182db6f0bcf8a0666570b90a
#
_entry.id   e564afbd182db6f0bcf8a0666570b90a
#
_cell.length_a   1.000
_cell.length_b   1.000
_cell.length_c   1.000
_cell.angle_alpha   90.00
_cell.angle_beta   90.00
_cell.angle_gamma   90.00
#
_symmetry.space_group_name_H-M   'P 1'
#
loop_
_entity.id
_entity.type
_entity.pdbx_description
1 polymer ?
#
loop_
_entity_poly.entity_id
_entity_poly.type
_entity_poly.pdbx_seq_one_letter_code
_entity_poly.pdbx_strand_id
1 'polypeptide(L)'
;MRYAARVDANQAEIVAALRQAGASVWIIGLPVDLLVGFRGQSLLMEVKTTTGKRNPKPARHTELQKGFMLDWRGGAVSTVTDVDGALRALGVLA
;
A
#
# COMPACT_ATOMS: atom_id res chain seq x y z
N MET A 1 -22.51 -12.40 -3.69
CA MET A 1 -22.46 -11.55 -2.56
C MET A 1 -21.24 -10.66 -2.57
N ARG A 2 -21.48 -9.46 -2.26
CA ARG A 2 -20.39 -8.56 -2.26
C ARG A 2 -19.53 -8.71 -1.02
N TYR A 3 -18.30 -8.85 -1.23
CA TYR A 3 -17.37 -9.01 -0.16
C TYR A 3 -16.71 -7.66 0.12
N ALA A 4 -17.04 -7.09 1.24
CA ALA A 4 -16.55 -5.77 1.56
C ALA A 4 -15.21 -5.88 2.26
N ALA A 5 -14.16 -5.76 1.51
CA ALA A 5 -12.84 -5.71 2.12
C ALA A 5 -12.72 -4.43 2.93
N ARG A 6 -12.10 -4.53 4.08
CA ARG A 6 -11.81 -3.36 4.85
C ARG A 6 -10.74 -2.55 4.18
N VAL A 7 -11.01 -1.29 4.01
CA VAL A 7 -10.05 -0.36 3.45
C VAL A 7 -9.54 0.51 4.58
N ASP A 8 -8.24 0.64 4.71
CA ASP A 8 -7.66 1.47 5.74
C ASP A 8 -8.03 2.93 5.49
N ALA A 9 -8.31 3.64 6.57
CA ALA A 9 -8.85 4.99 6.49
C ALA A 9 -7.96 5.96 5.72
N ASN A 10 -6.67 5.72 5.73
CA ASN A 10 -5.69 6.59 5.08
C ASN A 10 -5.43 6.26 3.62
N GLN A 11 -6.09 5.23 3.07
CA GLN A 11 -5.78 4.81 1.70
C GLN A 11 -6.09 5.90 0.68
N ALA A 12 -7.21 6.58 0.83
CA ALA A 12 -7.62 7.59 -0.15
C ALA A 12 -6.60 8.72 -0.25
N GLU A 13 -6.09 9.20 0.88
CA GLU A 13 -5.12 10.27 0.83
C GLU A 13 -3.76 9.82 0.29
N ILE A 14 -3.40 8.58 0.55
CA ILE A 14 -2.18 8.00 -0.02
C ILE A 14 -2.29 7.91 -1.53
N VAL A 15 -3.42 7.41 -2.03
CA VAL A 15 -3.65 7.30 -3.47
C VAL A 15 -3.60 8.67 -4.12
N ALA A 16 -4.25 9.66 -3.50
CA ALA A 16 -4.25 11.02 -4.04
C ALA A 16 -2.84 11.60 -4.11
N ALA A 17 -2.06 11.40 -3.05
CA ALA A 17 -0.69 11.91 -3.02
C ALA A 17 0.19 11.25 -4.07
N LEU A 18 0.06 9.95 -4.25
CA LEU A 18 0.84 9.24 -5.25
C LEU A 18 0.49 9.72 -6.66
N ARG A 19 -0.79 9.88 -6.94
CA ARG A 19 -1.22 10.39 -8.25
C ARG A 19 -0.74 11.81 -8.48
N GLN A 20 -0.76 12.62 -7.46
CA GLN A 20 -0.29 14.00 -7.57
C GLN A 20 1.21 14.06 -7.83
N ALA A 21 1.95 13.09 -7.33
CA ALA A 21 3.40 12.99 -7.59
C ALA A 21 3.71 12.47 -9.00
N GLY A 22 2.70 12.05 -9.75
CA GLY A 22 2.88 11.59 -11.12
C GLY A 22 2.78 10.10 -11.30
N ALA A 23 2.36 9.36 -10.29
CA ALA A 23 2.24 7.91 -10.41
C ALA A 23 0.88 7.51 -10.94
N SER A 24 0.83 6.37 -11.62
CA SER A 24 -0.41 5.69 -11.92
C SER A 24 -0.73 4.78 -10.76
N VAL A 25 -1.96 4.82 -10.26
CA VAL A 25 -2.34 4.00 -9.12
C VAL A 25 -3.62 3.25 -9.44
N TRP A 26 -3.57 1.93 -9.29
CA TRP A 26 -4.74 1.08 -9.41
C TRP A 26 -4.99 0.40 -8.07
N ILE A 27 -6.21 0.47 -7.62
CA ILE A 27 -6.62 -0.14 -6.37
C ILE A 27 -7.04 -1.55 -6.68
N ILE A 28 -6.21 -2.52 -6.30
CA ILE A 28 -6.46 -3.91 -6.67
C ILE A 28 -6.98 -4.77 -5.53
N GLY A 29 -6.67 -4.43 -4.30
CA GLY A 29 -7.21 -5.11 -3.14
C GLY A 29 -6.52 -6.41 -2.75
N LEU A 30 -6.10 -7.19 -3.73
CA LEU A 30 -5.43 -8.46 -3.51
C LEU A 30 -4.39 -8.66 -4.60
N PRO A 31 -3.25 -9.23 -4.28
CA PRO A 31 -2.79 -9.66 -2.95
C PRO A 31 -2.32 -8.52 -2.06
N VAL A 32 -2.24 -7.32 -2.59
CA VAL A 32 -1.96 -6.10 -1.84
C VAL A 32 -2.95 -5.04 -2.30
N ASP A 33 -2.95 -3.89 -1.65
CA ASP A 33 -3.95 -2.87 -1.91
C ASP A 33 -3.77 -2.15 -3.24
N LEU A 34 -2.53 -1.81 -3.59
CA LEU A 34 -2.28 -0.91 -4.71
C LEU A 34 -1.23 -1.46 -5.65
N LEU A 35 -1.50 -1.25 -6.94
CA LEU A 35 -0.49 -1.41 -8.00
C LEU A 35 -0.11 -0.01 -8.46
N VAL A 36 1.17 0.31 -8.35
CA VAL A 36 1.64 1.66 -8.61
C VAL A 36 2.69 1.64 -9.72
N GLY A 37 2.48 2.47 -10.74
CA GLY A 37 3.45 2.64 -11.81
C GLY A 37 4.08 4.02 -11.75
N PHE A 38 5.40 4.10 -11.82
CA PHE A 38 6.08 5.37 -11.72
C PHE A 38 7.44 5.30 -12.40
N ARG A 39 7.66 6.21 -13.33
CA ARG A 39 8.93 6.31 -14.04
C ARG A 39 9.37 4.99 -14.67
N GLY A 40 8.42 4.28 -15.26
CA GLY A 40 8.71 3.03 -15.94
C GLY A 40 8.84 1.83 -15.03
N GLN A 41 8.58 1.98 -13.73
CA GLN A 41 8.67 0.89 -12.77
C GLN A 41 7.32 0.60 -12.16
N SER A 42 7.14 -0.65 -11.76
CA SER A 42 5.92 -1.08 -11.09
C SER A 42 6.24 -1.44 -9.65
N LEU A 43 5.41 -0.96 -8.74
CA LEU A 43 5.55 -1.25 -7.31
C LEU A 43 4.23 -1.77 -6.79
N LEU A 44 4.33 -2.60 -5.78
CA LEU A 44 3.15 -3.06 -5.06
C LEU A 44 3.18 -2.45 -3.67
N MET A 45 2.04 -1.91 -3.23
CA MET A 45 1.95 -1.29 -1.91
C MET A 45 0.79 -1.86 -1.13
N GLU A 46 1.07 -2.16 0.12
CA GLU A 46 0.06 -2.55 1.07
C GLU A 46 -0.12 -1.40 2.04
N VAL A 47 -1.36 -0.96 2.23
CA VAL A 47 -1.66 0.19 3.10
C VAL A 47 -2.19 -0.32 4.43
N LYS A 48 -1.58 0.12 5.51
CA LYS A 48 -2.01 -0.23 6.85
C LYS A 48 -2.19 1.02 7.68
N THR A 49 -3.18 1.01 8.56
CA THR A 49 -3.42 2.10 9.49
C THR A 49 -2.94 1.69 10.87
N THR A 50 -2.02 2.46 11.42
CA THR A 50 -1.50 2.17 12.76
C THR A 50 -1.77 3.29 13.74
N THR A 51 -2.34 4.39 13.28
CA THR A 51 -2.61 5.56 14.13
C THR A 51 -4.09 5.66 14.46
N GLY A 52 -4.39 6.45 15.47
CA GLY A 52 -5.77 6.71 15.85
C GLY A 52 -6.41 5.58 16.60
N LYS A 53 -5.67 4.57 16.98
CA LYS A 53 -6.19 3.44 17.72
C LYS A 53 -5.85 3.56 19.18
N ARG A 54 -6.76 3.07 20.00
CA ARG A 54 -6.59 3.11 21.43
C ARG A 54 -5.40 2.30 21.87
N ASN A 55 -5.26 1.11 21.33
CA ASN A 55 -4.11 0.25 21.58
C ASN A 55 -3.44 -0.02 20.25
N PRO A 56 -2.60 0.89 19.80
CA PRO A 56 -2.00 0.74 18.49
C PRO A 56 -1.13 -0.51 18.41
N LYS A 57 -1.25 -1.21 17.32
CA LYS A 57 -0.47 -2.40 17.06
C LYS A 57 0.37 -2.17 15.82
N PRO A 58 1.49 -2.86 15.70
CA PRO A 58 2.25 -2.78 14.45
C PRO A 58 1.39 -3.19 13.28
N ALA A 59 1.72 -2.69 12.10
CA ALA A 59 1.01 -3.09 10.90
C ALA A 59 1.10 -4.60 10.73
N ARG A 60 -0.02 -5.21 10.42
CA ARG A 60 -0.10 -6.66 10.29
C ARG A 60 -0.57 -7.05 8.92
N HIS A 61 -0.10 -8.18 8.47
CA HIS A 61 -0.52 -8.75 7.20
C HIS A 61 -1.41 -9.96 7.45
N THR A 62 -2.38 -10.18 6.54
CA THR A 62 -3.19 -11.38 6.57
C THR A 62 -2.34 -12.58 6.17
N GLU A 63 -2.88 -13.78 6.37
CA GLU A 63 -2.15 -14.99 5.98
C GLU A 63 -1.90 -15.03 4.48
N LEU A 64 -2.89 -14.58 3.69
CA LEU A 64 -2.72 -14.53 2.25
C LEU A 64 -1.57 -13.60 1.88
N GLN A 65 -1.52 -12.42 2.51
CA GLN A 65 -0.47 -11.45 2.22
C GLN A 65 0.90 -11.95 2.64
N LYS A 66 0.97 -12.63 3.78
CA LYS A 66 2.23 -13.22 4.21
C LYS A 66 2.73 -14.25 3.22
N GLY A 67 1.83 -15.11 2.75
CA GLY A 67 2.20 -16.11 1.75
C GLY A 67 2.66 -15.46 0.46
N PHE A 68 1.95 -14.43 0.03
CA PHE A 68 2.34 -13.71 -1.17
C PHE A 68 3.73 -13.10 -1.02
N MET A 69 3.98 -12.43 0.11
CA MET A 69 5.26 -11.75 0.30
C MET A 69 6.43 -12.72 0.38
N LEU A 70 6.21 -13.91 0.90
CA LEU A 70 7.24 -14.93 0.93
C LEU A 70 7.52 -15.51 -0.45
N ASP A 71 6.51 -15.59 -1.29
CA ASP A 71 6.62 -16.22 -2.60
C ASP A 71 7.03 -15.27 -3.71
N TRP A 72 6.72 -13.99 -3.57
CA TRP A 72 6.84 -13.03 -4.66
C TRP A 72 8.29 -12.82 -5.09
N ARG A 73 8.54 -13.02 -6.37
CA ARG A 73 9.87 -12.88 -6.98
C ARG A 73 9.95 -11.66 -7.89
N GLY A 74 8.93 -10.84 -7.88
CA GLY A 74 8.90 -9.65 -8.73
C GLY A 74 9.49 -8.43 -8.05
N GLY A 75 9.00 -7.27 -8.43
CA GLY A 75 9.50 -6.01 -7.90
C GLY A 75 9.15 -5.79 -6.43
N ALA A 76 9.57 -4.64 -5.93
CA ALA A 76 9.42 -4.34 -4.51
C ALA A 76 7.97 -4.34 -4.05
N VAL A 77 7.76 -4.81 -2.83
CA VAL A 77 6.49 -4.71 -2.14
C VAL A 77 6.73 -3.87 -0.90
N SER A 78 5.99 -2.78 -0.77
CA SER A 78 6.15 -1.86 0.36
C SER A 78 4.90 -1.86 1.20
N THR A 79 5.07 -1.87 2.51
CA THR A 79 3.97 -1.64 3.44
C THR A 79 4.08 -0.21 3.91
N VAL A 80 3.04 0.58 3.68
CA VAL A 80 3.06 1.99 4.01
C VAL A 80 1.91 2.32 4.95
N THR A 81 2.13 3.29 5.82
CA THR A 81 1.14 3.65 6.82
C THR A 81 0.70 5.10 6.70
N ASP A 82 1.38 5.90 5.90
CA ASP A 82 1.03 7.30 5.72
C ASP A 82 1.53 7.80 4.36
N VAL A 83 1.18 9.04 4.06
CA VAL A 83 1.56 9.67 2.80
C VAL A 83 3.08 9.74 2.65
N ASP A 84 3.77 10.16 3.70
CA ASP A 84 5.23 10.28 3.62
C ASP A 84 5.89 8.93 3.33
N GLY A 85 5.41 7.87 3.98
CA GLY A 85 5.93 6.54 3.73
C GLY A 85 5.70 6.08 2.30
N ALA A 86 4.52 6.40 1.76
CA ALA A 86 4.22 6.05 0.37
C ALA A 86 5.13 6.82 -0.60
N LEU A 87 5.35 8.10 -0.34
CA LEU A 87 6.23 8.91 -1.21
C LEU A 87 7.69 8.47 -1.10
N ARG A 88 8.10 8.01 0.08
CA ARG A 88 9.45 7.43 0.22
C ARG A 88 9.57 6.15 -0.58
N ALA A 89 8.56 5.31 -0.53
CA ALA A 89 8.56 4.08 -1.32
C ALA A 89 8.63 4.38 -2.82
N LEU A 90 7.98 5.47 -3.24
CA LEU A 90 8.01 5.91 -4.61
C LEU A 90 9.37 6.50 -5.01
N GLY A 91 10.15 6.96 -4.05
CA GLY A 91 11.45 7.54 -4.30
C GLY A 91 11.46 9.04 -4.48
N VAL A 92 10.34 9.73 -4.20
CA VAL A 92 10.26 11.18 -4.35
C VAL A 92 10.40 11.92 -3.03
N LEU A 93 10.54 11.19 -1.95
CA LEU A 93 10.77 11.76 -0.64
C LEU A 93 11.92 11.01 0.01
N ALA A 94 12.83 11.72 0.64
CA ALA A 94 13.99 11.11 1.27
C ALA A 94 13.64 10.34 2.55
#